data_25685d2580af03a793191d1c9aa8c6d6
#
_entry.id   25685d2580af03a793191d1c9aa8c6d6
#
_cell.length_a   1.000
_cell.length_b   1.000
_cell.length_c   1.000
_cell.angle_alpha   90.00
_cell.angle_beta   90.00
_cell.angle_gamma   90.00
#
_symmetry.space_group_name_H-M   'P 1'
#
loop_
_entity.id
_entity.type
_entity.pdbx_description
1 polymer ?
#
loop_
_entity_poly.entity_id
_entity_poly.type
_entity_poly.pdbx_seq_one_letter_code
_entity_poly.pdbx_strand_id
1 'polypeptide(L)'
;MSQLLTEAGQLAGQELEQIDHRSLGPVIVLRDETYFQEWPILIILEPVSTTILLAVVSEDRKADTWGAALLVSQERGAFIKGLVEDMARAYPKSQKMAEMKDVAVEKDTWHVENWAKRVRKALERRALTAVKKEYDLEKQLLKEWDEILFRNKYIPAVEKAERLMDDHDAFELWLDHLCDALELVDLRSGEIRDRETNAWL
;
A
#
# COMPACT_ATOMS: atom_id res chain seq x y z
N MET A 1 -12.38 14.09 29.10
CA MET A 1 -13.45 13.50 28.27
C MET A 1 -14.64 13.25 29.18
N SER A 2 -15.88 13.60 28.82
CA SER A 2 -16.99 13.46 29.74
C SER A 2 -17.36 11.98 29.90
N GLN A 3 -17.80 11.59 31.10
CA GLN A 3 -18.27 10.23 31.41
C GLN A 3 -19.33 9.74 30.43
N LEU A 4 -20.20 10.65 29.95
CA LEU A 4 -21.22 10.39 28.92
C LEU A 4 -20.64 9.88 27.59
N LEU A 5 -19.50 10.42 27.12
CA LEU A 5 -18.85 9.97 25.88
C LEU A 5 -18.24 8.56 26.05
N THR A 6 -17.74 8.27 27.24
CA THR A 6 -17.21 6.93 27.55
C THR A 6 -18.34 5.90 27.61
N GLU A 7 -19.44 6.21 28.27
CA GLU A 7 -20.63 5.36 28.35
C GLU A 7 -21.27 5.13 26.97
N ALA A 8 -21.41 6.18 26.16
CA ALA A 8 -21.93 6.08 24.80
C ALA A 8 -21.04 5.20 23.91
N GLY A 9 -19.71 5.34 24.02
CA GLY A 9 -18.77 4.49 23.32
C GLY A 9 -18.84 3.01 23.73
N GLN A 10 -19.02 2.75 25.02
CA GLN A 10 -19.20 1.38 25.53
C GLN A 10 -20.50 0.74 25.04
N LEU A 11 -21.61 1.49 25.06
CA LEU A 11 -22.90 1.00 24.54
C LEU A 11 -22.84 0.72 23.04
N ALA A 12 -22.26 1.64 22.25
CA ALA A 12 -22.08 1.42 20.81
C ALA A 12 -21.19 0.20 20.52
N GLY A 13 -20.13 -0.01 21.31
CA GLY A 13 -19.28 -1.19 21.22
C GLY A 13 -20.05 -2.49 21.50
N GLN A 14 -20.86 -2.51 22.54
CA GLN A 14 -21.70 -3.67 22.89
C GLN A 14 -22.75 -3.99 21.82
N GLU A 15 -23.36 -2.96 21.20
CA GLU A 15 -24.29 -3.15 20.09
C GLU A 15 -23.60 -3.70 18.84
N LEU A 16 -22.44 -3.18 18.50
CA LEU A 16 -21.61 -3.70 17.39
C LEU A 16 -21.20 -5.16 17.62
N GLU A 17 -20.95 -5.57 18.86
CA GLU A 17 -20.63 -6.95 19.20
C GLU A 17 -21.78 -7.93 19.00
N GLN A 18 -23.02 -7.47 19.01
CA GLN A 18 -24.21 -8.29 18.86
C GLN A 18 -24.70 -8.40 17.40
N ILE A 19 -24.12 -7.66 16.48
CA ILE A 19 -24.54 -7.69 15.07
C ILE A 19 -24.19 -9.06 14.47
N ASP A 20 -25.22 -9.74 13.95
CA ASP A 20 -25.08 -10.97 13.18
C ASP A 20 -24.88 -10.64 11.69
N HIS A 21 -23.74 -11.00 11.15
CA HIS A 21 -23.36 -10.68 9.76
C HIS A 21 -23.82 -11.75 8.74
N ARG A 22 -24.51 -12.81 9.17
CA ARG A 22 -25.01 -13.88 8.28
C ARG A 22 -25.93 -13.38 7.18
N SER A 23 -26.67 -12.32 7.44
CA SER A 23 -27.58 -11.71 6.47
C SER A 23 -26.89 -11.04 5.28
N LEU A 24 -25.58 -10.72 5.39
CA LEU A 24 -24.83 -10.11 4.32
C LEU A 24 -24.50 -11.09 3.18
N GLY A 25 -24.56 -12.41 3.46
CA GLY A 25 -24.11 -13.41 2.50
C GLY A 25 -22.59 -13.37 2.28
N PRO A 26 -22.11 -13.84 1.10
CA PRO A 26 -20.68 -13.82 0.78
C PRO A 26 -20.21 -12.40 0.49
N VAL A 27 -19.19 -11.91 1.23
CA VAL A 27 -18.69 -10.54 1.15
C VAL A 27 -17.21 -10.47 0.75
N ILE A 28 -16.84 -9.38 0.10
CA ILE A 28 -15.46 -8.91 0.01
C ILE A 28 -15.29 -7.86 1.09
N VAL A 29 -14.22 -7.96 1.87
CA VAL A 29 -13.99 -7.02 2.97
C VAL A 29 -12.69 -6.26 2.77
N LEU A 30 -12.71 -5.00 3.13
CA LEU A 30 -11.54 -4.16 3.27
C LEU A 30 -11.05 -4.23 4.71
N ARG A 31 -9.75 -4.43 4.89
CA ARG A 31 -9.12 -4.32 6.20
C ARG A 31 -8.00 -3.29 6.18
N ASP A 32 -8.06 -2.43 7.16
CA ASP A 32 -7.09 -1.35 7.32
C ASP A 32 -6.97 -0.95 8.80
N GLU A 33 -5.95 -0.21 9.13
CA GLU A 33 -5.82 0.39 10.45
C GLU A 33 -5.86 1.92 10.38
N THR A 34 -6.51 2.50 11.38
CA THR A 34 -6.40 3.92 11.71
C THR A 34 -5.83 4.09 13.12
N TYR A 35 -5.57 5.31 13.54
CA TYR A 35 -4.97 5.56 14.84
C TYR A 35 -5.79 6.56 15.64
N PHE A 36 -6.01 6.24 16.90
CA PHE A 36 -6.44 7.21 17.88
C PHE A 36 -5.30 7.40 18.89
N GLN A 37 -4.67 8.58 18.84
CA GLN A 37 -3.41 8.84 19.52
C GLN A 37 -2.31 7.83 19.10
N GLU A 38 -1.84 6.98 20.01
CA GLU A 38 -0.81 5.96 19.74
C GLU A 38 -1.41 4.55 19.51
N TRP A 39 -2.73 4.41 19.71
CA TRP A 39 -3.39 3.10 19.64
C TRP A 39 -3.91 2.82 18.24
N PRO A 40 -3.54 1.72 17.61
CA PRO A 40 -4.14 1.29 16.36
C PRO A 40 -5.59 0.84 16.59
N ILE A 41 -6.46 1.27 15.70
CA ILE A 41 -7.82 0.77 15.58
C ILE A 41 -7.86 -0.10 14.34
N LEU A 42 -8.05 -1.40 14.53
CA LEU A 42 -8.20 -2.35 13.44
C LEU A 42 -9.64 -2.32 12.93
N ILE A 43 -9.80 -2.16 11.63
CA ILE A 43 -11.11 -2.05 10.98
C ILE A 43 -11.24 -3.14 9.93
N ILE A 44 -12.37 -3.86 9.95
CA ILE A 44 -12.81 -4.75 8.89
C ILE A 44 -14.18 -4.25 8.42
N LEU A 45 -14.27 -3.87 7.16
CA LEU A 45 -15.43 -3.20 6.56
C LEU A 45 -15.88 -3.95 5.31
N GLU A 46 -17.19 -4.15 5.15
CA GLU A 46 -17.81 -4.51 3.87
C GLU A 46 -18.11 -3.22 3.08
N PRO A 47 -17.41 -2.98 1.94
CA PRO A 47 -17.41 -1.66 1.30
C PRO A 47 -18.70 -1.33 0.54
N VAL A 48 -19.48 -2.32 0.10
CA VAL A 48 -20.71 -2.09 -0.70
C VAL A 48 -21.83 -1.56 0.18
N SER A 49 -22.08 -2.20 1.34
CA SER A 49 -23.07 -1.75 2.31
C SER A 49 -22.51 -0.75 3.32
N THR A 50 -21.20 -0.53 3.32
CA THR A 50 -20.46 0.23 4.35
C THR A 50 -20.63 -0.33 5.77
N THR A 51 -20.89 -1.63 5.87
CA THR A 51 -21.07 -2.29 7.17
C THR A 51 -19.71 -2.55 7.83
N ILE A 52 -19.53 -2.03 9.03
CA ILE A 52 -18.35 -2.33 9.85
C ILE A 52 -18.55 -3.70 10.50
N LEU A 53 -17.77 -4.69 10.08
CA LEU A 53 -17.79 -6.04 10.63
C LEU A 53 -17.02 -6.11 11.96
N LEU A 54 -15.96 -5.32 12.06
CA LEU A 54 -15.14 -5.19 13.26
C LEU A 54 -14.49 -3.80 13.31
N ALA A 55 -14.54 -3.20 14.49
CA ALA A 55 -13.69 -2.05 14.83
C ALA A 55 -13.17 -2.25 16.25
N VAL A 56 -11.88 -2.43 16.43
CA VAL A 56 -11.29 -2.72 17.74
C VAL A 56 -10.01 -1.93 17.97
N VAL A 57 -9.92 -1.30 19.14
CA VAL A 57 -8.67 -0.69 19.61
C VAL A 57 -7.74 -1.82 20.03
N SER A 58 -6.52 -1.80 19.54
CA SER A 58 -5.53 -2.84 19.79
C SER A 58 -4.23 -2.28 20.38
N GLU A 59 -3.48 -3.12 21.08
CA GLU A 59 -2.13 -2.76 21.53
C GLU A 59 -1.10 -2.83 20.41
N ASP A 60 -1.37 -3.62 19.37
CA ASP A 60 -0.49 -3.77 18.23
C ASP A 60 -1.28 -4.14 16.95
N ARG A 61 -0.57 -4.22 15.82
CA ARG A 61 -1.07 -4.63 14.51
C ARG A 61 -0.34 -5.86 13.96
N LYS A 62 0.03 -6.78 14.86
CA LYS A 62 0.72 -8.01 14.47
C LYS A 62 -0.22 -8.98 13.76
N ALA A 63 0.39 -9.99 13.16
CA ALA A 63 -0.35 -11.02 12.44
C ALA A 63 -1.33 -11.79 13.34
N ASP A 64 -0.96 -12.02 14.59
CA ASP A 64 -1.79 -12.76 15.55
C ASP A 64 -3.03 -11.94 15.91
N THR A 65 -2.88 -10.64 16.09
CA THR A 65 -3.97 -9.70 16.37
C THR A 65 -4.94 -9.58 15.19
N TRP A 66 -4.42 -9.44 13.97
CA TRP A 66 -5.23 -9.44 12.76
C TRP A 66 -5.89 -10.80 12.49
N GLY A 67 -5.22 -11.92 12.82
CA GLY A 67 -5.79 -13.25 12.74
C GLY A 67 -7.00 -13.40 13.66
N ALA A 68 -6.88 -12.95 14.91
CA ALA A 68 -8.00 -12.93 15.87
C ALA A 68 -9.15 -12.04 15.38
N ALA A 69 -8.86 -10.86 14.82
CA ALA A 69 -9.87 -9.96 14.26
C ALA A 69 -10.68 -10.62 13.14
N LEU A 70 -10.02 -11.34 12.22
CA LEU A 70 -10.68 -12.08 11.15
C LEU A 70 -11.55 -13.22 11.71
N LEU A 71 -11.04 -14.00 12.67
CA LEU A 71 -11.80 -15.07 13.32
C LEU A 71 -13.05 -14.54 14.01
N VAL A 72 -12.95 -13.46 14.77
CA VAL A 72 -14.12 -12.82 15.41
C VAL A 72 -15.16 -12.37 14.38
N SER A 73 -14.72 -11.83 13.22
CA SER A 73 -15.66 -11.46 12.16
C SER A 73 -16.38 -12.68 11.58
N GLN A 74 -15.68 -13.81 11.40
CA GLN A 74 -16.28 -15.07 10.96
C GLN A 74 -17.22 -15.66 12.00
N GLU A 75 -16.85 -15.64 13.28
CA GLU A 75 -17.71 -16.11 14.40
C GLU A 75 -19.01 -15.33 14.47
N ARG A 76 -18.97 -14.03 14.12
CA ARG A 76 -20.17 -13.18 13.99
C ARG A 76 -20.97 -13.44 12.70
N GLY A 77 -20.57 -14.43 11.92
CA GLY A 77 -21.31 -14.88 10.75
C GLY A 77 -20.87 -14.25 9.41
N ALA A 78 -19.78 -13.48 9.38
CA ALA A 78 -19.27 -12.96 8.13
C ALA A 78 -18.70 -14.07 7.25
N PHE A 79 -19.25 -14.25 6.04
CA PHE A 79 -18.73 -15.18 5.05
C PHE A 79 -17.82 -14.45 4.06
N ILE A 80 -16.53 -14.37 4.41
CA ILE A 80 -15.53 -13.60 3.66
C ILE A 80 -15.01 -14.40 2.46
N LYS A 81 -15.26 -13.92 1.24
CA LYS A 81 -14.78 -14.49 -0.03
C LYS A 81 -13.57 -13.79 -0.61
N GLY A 82 -13.34 -12.55 -0.22
CA GLY A 82 -12.22 -11.75 -0.71
C GLY A 82 -11.77 -10.74 0.33
N LEU A 83 -10.50 -10.36 0.23
CA LEU A 83 -9.89 -9.35 1.08
C LEU A 83 -9.28 -8.27 0.19
N VAL A 84 -9.57 -7.02 0.50
CA VAL A 84 -8.84 -5.86 -0.01
C VAL A 84 -8.00 -5.31 1.13
N GLU A 85 -6.70 -5.12 0.87
CA GLU A 85 -5.74 -4.79 1.93
C GLU A 85 -4.54 -4.04 1.39
N ASP A 86 -3.84 -3.33 2.26
CA ASP A 86 -2.53 -2.78 1.94
C ASP A 86 -1.44 -3.88 1.83
N MET A 87 -0.18 -3.48 1.69
CA MET A 87 0.95 -4.41 1.59
C MET A 87 1.58 -4.73 2.96
N ALA A 88 0.83 -4.65 4.07
CA ALA A 88 1.38 -4.91 5.39
C ALA A 88 1.85 -6.37 5.53
N ARG A 89 3.07 -6.54 6.08
CA ARG A 89 3.70 -7.86 6.24
C ARG A 89 2.95 -8.82 7.18
N ALA A 90 2.08 -8.28 8.03
CA ALA A 90 1.28 -9.04 8.97
C ALA A 90 0.17 -9.86 8.29
N TYR A 91 -0.37 -9.37 7.18
CA TYR A 91 -1.59 -9.90 6.57
C TYR A 91 -1.50 -11.34 6.06
N PRO A 92 -0.47 -11.76 5.31
CA PRO A 92 -0.40 -13.15 4.82
C PRO A 92 -0.34 -14.19 5.95
N LYS A 93 0.28 -13.85 7.09
CA LYS A 93 0.31 -14.75 8.26
C LYS A 93 -1.04 -14.76 8.97
N SER A 94 -1.70 -13.61 9.13
CA SER A 94 -3.01 -13.52 9.76
C SER A 94 -4.10 -14.30 9.03
N GLN A 95 -4.07 -14.30 7.68
CA GLN A 95 -4.97 -15.13 6.86
C GLN A 95 -4.79 -16.63 7.10
N LYS A 96 -3.53 -17.08 7.20
CA LYS A 96 -3.24 -18.49 7.52
C LYS A 96 -3.79 -18.88 8.90
N MET A 97 -3.72 -17.98 9.87
CA MET A 97 -4.24 -18.20 11.22
C MET A 97 -5.77 -18.24 11.25
N ALA A 98 -6.43 -17.44 10.43
CA ALA A 98 -7.88 -17.44 10.28
C ALA A 98 -8.40 -18.52 9.31
N GLU A 99 -7.55 -19.47 8.90
CA GLU A 99 -7.87 -20.55 7.95
C GLU A 99 -8.39 -20.06 6.58
N MET A 100 -8.00 -18.86 6.18
CA MET A 100 -8.45 -18.17 4.96
C MET A 100 -7.43 -18.25 3.82
N LYS A 101 -6.68 -19.35 3.68
CA LYS A 101 -5.59 -19.49 2.71
C LYS A 101 -6.05 -19.37 1.25
N ASP A 102 -7.27 -19.81 0.97
CA ASP A 102 -7.84 -19.86 -0.38
C ASP A 102 -8.72 -18.65 -0.71
N VAL A 103 -8.80 -17.68 0.21
CA VAL A 103 -9.54 -16.44 -0.01
C VAL A 103 -8.75 -15.52 -0.94
N ALA A 104 -9.40 -15.01 -1.97
CA ALA A 104 -8.81 -14.07 -2.91
C ALA A 104 -8.36 -12.78 -2.20
N VAL A 105 -7.16 -12.30 -2.54
CA VAL A 105 -6.61 -11.07 -1.96
C VAL A 105 -6.32 -10.10 -3.08
N GLU A 106 -6.88 -8.91 -2.96
CA GLU A 106 -6.54 -7.77 -3.81
C GLU A 106 -5.79 -6.73 -2.98
N LYS A 107 -4.80 -6.10 -3.60
CA LYS A 107 -4.07 -5.01 -2.95
C LYS A 107 -4.78 -3.70 -3.24
N ASP A 108 -4.90 -2.88 -2.20
CA ASP A 108 -5.46 -1.53 -2.34
C ASP A 108 -4.61 -0.72 -3.32
N THR A 109 -5.25 -0.29 -4.40
CA THR A 109 -4.61 0.44 -5.51
C THR A 109 -3.96 1.73 -5.04
N TRP A 110 -4.59 2.46 -4.12
CA TRP A 110 -4.02 3.68 -3.55
C TRP A 110 -2.69 3.43 -2.83
N HIS A 111 -2.60 2.34 -2.06
CA HIS A 111 -1.37 1.97 -1.38
C HIS A 111 -0.28 1.53 -2.36
N VAL A 112 -0.65 0.81 -3.43
CA VAL A 112 0.28 0.41 -4.51
C VAL A 112 0.85 1.64 -5.20
N GLU A 113 0.00 2.58 -5.62
CA GLU A 113 0.43 3.83 -6.25
C GLU A 113 1.34 4.67 -5.33
N ASN A 114 0.93 4.85 -4.07
CA ASN A 114 1.73 5.61 -3.12
C ASN A 114 3.09 4.98 -2.85
N TRP A 115 3.16 3.66 -2.80
CA TRP A 115 4.43 2.96 -2.71
C TRP A 115 5.29 3.22 -3.95
N ALA A 116 4.74 3.07 -5.15
CA ALA A 116 5.45 3.31 -6.39
C ALA A 116 5.94 4.77 -6.51
N LYS A 117 5.09 5.75 -6.15
CA LYS A 117 5.47 7.17 -6.09
C LYS A 117 6.63 7.44 -5.11
N ARG A 118 6.71 6.71 -3.99
CA ARG A 118 7.86 6.80 -3.06
C ARG A 118 9.13 6.22 -3.65
N VAL A 119 9.03 5.09 -4.37
CA VAL A 119 10.17 4.47 -5.07
C VAL A 119 10.69 5.44 -6.14
N ARG A 120 9.82 6.02 -6.97
CA ARG A 120 10.18 7.04 -7.96
C ARG A 120 10.99 8.17 -7.34
N LYS A 121 10.50 8.78 -6.25
CA LYS A 121 11.21 9.87 -5.55
C LYS A 121 12.57 9.43 -4.99
N ALA A 122 12.73 8.16 -4.63
CA ALA A 122 14.01 7.65 -4.17
C ALA A 122 15.00 7.48 -5.33
N LEU A 123 14.54 6.98 -6.48
CA LEU A 123 15.34 6.89 -7.72
C LEU A 123 15.77 8.25 -8.21
N GLU A 124 14.84 9.21 -8.31
CA GLU A 124 15.11 10.60 -8.69
C GLU A 124 16.22 11.23 -7.82
N ARG A 125 16.11 11.11 -6.50
CA ARG A 125 17.15 11.63 -5.60
C ARG A 125 18.52 10.98 -5.81
N ARG A 126 18.54 9.69 -6.13
CA ARG A 126 19.79 8.96 -6.42
C ARG A 126 20.40 9.43 -7.75
N ALA A 127 19.59 9.60 -8.78
CA ALA A 127 20.01 10.11 -10.08
C ALA A 127 20.56 11.54 -9.94
N LEU A 128 19.81 12.45 -9.33
CA LEU A 128 20.25 13.84 -9.11
C LEU A 128 21.54 13.94 -8.30
N THR A 129 21.71 13.06 -7.29
CA THR A 129 22.95 13.02 -6.51
C THR A 129 24.14 12.57 -7.36
N ALA A 130 23.93 11.62 -8.27
CA ALA A 130 24.99 11.15 -9.17
C ALA A 130 25.37 12.19 -10.22
N VAL A 131 24.38 12.84 -10.85
CA VAL A 131 24.58 13.94 -11.80
C VAL A 131 25.32 15.12 -11.13
N LYS A 132 24.92 15.48 -9.91
CA LYS A 132 25.65 16.51 -9.16
C LYS A 132 27.10 16.16 -8.93
N LYS A 133 27.39 14.90 -8.58
CA LYS A 133 28.76 14.43 -8.38
C LYS A 133 29.58 14.48 -9.67
N GLU A 134 29.00 14.06 -10.80
CA GLU A 134 29.60 14.17 -12.14
C GLU A 134 29.94 15.61 -12.42
N TYR A 135 28.99 16.52 -12.31
CA TYR A 135 29.18 17.96 -12.55
C TYR A 135 30.28 18.60 -11.68
N ASP A 136 30.34 18.21 -10.39
CA ASP A 136 31.38 18.74 -9.50
C ASP A 136 32.78 18.26 -9.92
N LEU A 137 32.90 17.01 -10.41
CA LEU A 137 34.15 16.47 -10.96
C LEU A 137 34.52 17.12 -12.29
N GLU A 138 33.56 17.33 -13.19
CA GLU A 138 33.77 18.07 -14.44
C GLU A 138 34.30 19.47 -14.17
N LYS A 139 33.68 20.20 -13.27
CA LYS A 139 34.17 21.54 -12.86
C LYS A 139 35.59 21.54 -12.33
N GLN A 140 35.97 20.48 -11.62
CA GLN A 140 37.34 20.33 -11.09
C GLN A 140 38.32 20.12 -12.23
N LEU A 141 38.00 19.24 -13.20
CA LEU A 141 38.83 18.96 -14.37
C LEU A 141 38.95 20.16 -15.30
N LEU A 142 37.89 21.00 -15.42
CA LEU A 142 37.94 22.23 -16.21
C LEU A 142 38.85 23.31 -15.60
N LYS A 143 39.05 23.28 -14.27
CA LYS A 143 39.98 24.20 -13.60
C LYS A 143 41.43 23.75 -13.74
N GLU A 144 41.69 22.47 -13.56
CA GLU A 144 42.98 21.85 -13.59
C GLU A 144 42.84 20.43 -14.12
N TRP A 145 43.47 20.15 -15.27
CA TRP A 145 43.40 18.83 -15.86
C TRP A 145 44.22 17.82 -15.06
N ASP A 146 43.58 16.72 -14.62
CA ASP A 146 44.18 15.58 -13.93
C ASP A 146 43.73 14.29 -14.61
N GLU A 147 44.64 13.60 -15.29
CA GLU A 147 44.37 12.33 -15.99
C GLU A 147 43.92 11.20 -15.03
N ILE A 148 44.47 11.17 -13.84
CA ILE A 148 44.14 10.16 -12.82
C ILE A 148 42.70 10.42 -12.30
N LEU A 149 42.37 11.68 -12.01
CA LEU A 149 41.03 12.07 -11.62
C LEU A 149 40.00 11.76 -12.72
N PHE A 150 40.36 12.08 -14.00
CA PHE A 150 39.49 11.80 -15.13
C PHE A 150 39.17 10.31 -15.23
N ARG A 151 40.18 9.44 -15.32
CA ARG A 151 39.98 8.01 -15.52
C ARG A 151 39.35 7.30 -14.32
N ASN A 152 39.77 7.61 -13.10
CA ASN A 152 39.43 6.84 -11.90
C ASN A 152 38.18 7.38 -11.18
N LYS A 153 37.78 8.62 -11.44
CA LYS A 153 36.62 9.20 -10.74
C LYS A 153 35.57 9.77 -11.69
N TYR A 154 35.96 10.53 -12.73
CA TYR A 154 35.00 11.20 -13.60
C TYR A 154 34.27 10.17 -14.49
N ILE A 155 35.00 9.33 -15.25
CA ILE A 155 34.37 8.32 -16.10
C ILE A 155 33.41 7.43 -15.33
N PRO A 156 33.80 6.82 -14.18
CA PRO A 156 32.86 6.04 -13.38
C PRO A 156 31.68 6.85 -12.80
N ALA A 157 31.83 8.16 -12.61
CA ALA A 157 30.73 9.02 -12.16
C ALA A 157 29.72 9.28 -13.28
N VAL A 158 30.20 9.52 -14.53
CA VAL A 158 29.35 9.62 -15.72
C VAL A 158 28.54 8.34 -15.93
N GLU A 159 29.20 7.20 -16.03
CA GLU A 159 28.54 5.89 -16.22
C GLU A 159 27.51 5.61 -15.13
N LYS A 160 27.79 6.02 -13.90
CA LYS A 160 26.86 5.87 -12.78
C LYS A 160 25.68 6.84 -12.90
N ALA A 161 25.89 8.06 -13.32
CA ALA A 161 24.82 9.05 -13.50
C ALA A 161 23.89 8.61 -14.63
N GLU A 162 24.42 8.23 -15.78
CA GLU A 162 23.65 7.69 -16.90
C GLU A 162 22.78 6.50 -16.48
N ARG A 163 23.37 5.48 -15.86
CA ARG A 163 22.63 4.30 -15.43
C ARG A 163 21.52 4.65 -14.43
N LEU A 164 21.74 5.55 -13.48
CA LEU A 164 20.73 5.92 -12.49
C LEU A 164 19.63 6.81 -13.09
N MET A 165 19.92 7.56 -14.14
CA MET A 165 18.90 8.27 -14.93
C MET A 165 18.06 7.28 -15.73
N ASP A 166 18.69 6.31 -16.41
CA ASP A 166 17.99 5.25 -17.14
C ASP A 166 17.09 4.42 -16.22
N ASP A 167 17.57 4.06 -15.02
CA ASP A 167 16.78 3.36 -13.99
C ASP A 167 15.55 4.19 -13.56
N HIS A 168 15.71 5.51 -13.40
CA HIS A 168 14.62 6.41 -13.05
C HIS A 168 13.59 6.50 -14.19
N ASP A 169 14.03 6.73 -15.41
CA ASP A 169 13.16 6.94 -16.57
C ASP A 169 12.40 5.65 -16.94
N ALA A 170 13.07 4.50 -16.84
CA ALA A 170 12.41 3.20 -17.00
C ALA A 170 11.34 2.96 -15.93
N PHE A 171 11.61 3.36 -14.67
CA PHE A 171 10.62 3.24 -13.61
C PHE A 171 9.46 4.23 -13.78
N GLU A 172 9.70 5.43 -14.25
CA GLU A 172 8.66 6.42 -14.54
C GLU A 172 7.69 5.91 -15.61
N LEU A 173 8.22 5.36 -16.71
CA LEU A 173 7.41 4.73 -17.74
C LEU A 173 6.59 3.56 -17.20
N TRP A 174 7.20 2.71 -16.36
CA TRP A 174 6.48 1.61 -15.71
C TRP A 174 5.38 2.11 -14.77
N LEU A 175 5.63 3.21 -14.03
CA LEU A 175 4.64 3.82 -13.13
C LEU A 175 3.43 4.37 -13.90
N ASP A 176 3.67 5.01 -15.05
CA ASP A 176 2.58 5.50 -15.92
C ASP A 176 1.72 4.34 -16.40
N HIS A 177 2.34 3.26 -16.88
CA HIS A 177 1.60 2.04 -17.26
C HIS A 177 0.85 1.41 -16.08
N LEU A 178 1.44 1.39 -14.89
CA LEU A 178 0.76 0.90 -13.69
C LEU A 178 -0.46 1.73 -13.36
N CYS A 179 -0.34 3.06 -13.37
CA CYS A 179 -1.46 3.96 -13.10
C CYS A 179 -2.58 3.76 -14.13
N ASP A 180 -2.25 3.67 -15.41
CA ASP A 180 -3.21 3.39 -16.47
C ASP A 180 -3.92 2.03 -16.28
N ALA A 181 -3.19 1.01 -15.85
CA ALA A 181 -3.75 -0.32 -15.61
C ALA A 181 -4.64 -0.40 -14.35
N LEU A 182 -4.40 0.48 -13.37
CA LEU A 182 -5.20 0.56 -12.14
C LEU A 182 -6.48 1.40 -12.32
N GLU A 183 -6.60 2.17 -13.39
CA GLU A 183 -7.80 2.94 -13.68
C GLU A 183 -8.97 2.00 -14.07
N LEU A 184 -10.06 2.08 -13.30
CA LEU A 184 -11.28 1.30 -13.57
C LEU A 184 -12.06 1.81 -14.79
N VAL A 185 -11.80 3.03 -15.22
CA VAL A 185 -12.49 3.69 -16.33
C VAL A 185 -11.45 4.18 -17.32
N ASP A 186 -11.62 3.85 -18.58
CA ASP A 186 -10.85 4.47 -19.66
C ASP A 186 -11.27 5.94 -19.78
N LEU A 187 -10.37 6.84 -19.41
CA LEU A 187 -10.64 8.28 -19.42
C LEU A 187 -10.87 8.85 -20.82
N ARG A 188 -10.52 8.12 -21.90
CA ARG A 188 -10.72 8.55 -23.28
C ARG A 188 -12.08 8.13 -23.81
N SER A 189 -12.50 6.89 -23.52
CA SER A 189 -13.79 6.36 -23.97
C SER A 189 -14.91 6.53 -22.93
N GLY A 190 -14.57 6.67 -21.64
CA GLY A 190 -15.53 6.68 -20.53
C GLY A 190 -16.08 5.29 -20.21
N GLU A 191 -15.54 4.24 -20.79
CA GLU A 191 -15.98 2.86 -20.58
C GLU A 191 -15.30 2.24 -19.36
N ILE A 192 -16.02 1.38 -18.64
CA ILE A 192 -15.44 0.60 -17.54
C ILE A 192 -14.55 -0.47 -18.15
N ARG A 193 -13.28 -0.49 -17.76
CA ARG A 193 -12.32 -1.52 -18.15
C ARG A 193 -12.65 -2.82 -17.44
N ASP A 194 -12.76 -3.91 -18.19
CA ASP A 194 -12.88 -5.23 -17.62
C ASP A 194 -11.50 -5.78 -17.19
N ARG A 195 -11.54 -6.85 -16.38
CA ARG A 195 -10.31 -7.48 -15.86
C ARG A 195 -9.43 -8.10 -16.95
N GLU A 196 -10.02 -8.52 -18.06
CA GLU A 196 -9.29 -9.12 -19.19
C GLU A 196 -8.53 -8.04 -19.96
N THR A 197 -9.14 -6.88 -20.18
CA THR A 197 -8.50 -5.73 -20.82
C THR A 197 -7.30 -5.22 -20.02
N ASN A 198 -7.40 -5.18 -18.68
CA ASN A 198 -6.30 -4.76 -17.80
C ASN A 198 -5.15 -5.78 -17.68
N ALA A 199 -5.36 -7.04 -18.03
CA ALA A 199 -4.32 -8.07 -17.98
C ALA A 199 -3.32 -8.01 -19.15
N TRP A 200 -3.58 -7.17 -20.16
CA TRP A 200 -2.73 -7.04 -21.37
C TRP A 200 -1.98 -5.70 -21.44
N LEU A 201 -2.13 -4.83 -20.45
CA LEU A 201 -1.38 -3.59 -20.29
C LEU A 201 -0.22 -3.75 -19.30
#